data_346a2828fa0734cf8981a83c7f0c36a2
#
_entry.id   346a2828fa0734cf8981a83c7f0c36a2
#
_cell.length_a   1.000
_cell.length_b   1.000
_cell.length_c   1.000
_cell.angle_alpha   90.00
_cell.angle_beta   90.00
_cell.angle_gamma   90.00
#
_symmetry.space_group_name_H-M   'P 1'
#
loop_
_entity.id
_entity.type
_entity.pdbx_description
1 polymer ?
#
loop_
_entity_poly.entity_id
_entity_poly.type
_entity_poly.pdbx_seq_one_letter_code
_entity_poly.pdbx_strand_id
1 'polypeptide(L)'
;MRDYLKYCAYKIQYKQKGYLDLSREKFMYPTTLLPLLILVSEITPNKTIMPENRDLANYIQVARGQHLTDDTKTYIPLTKLPKQQRDASFVVEKIRRLAEDTEIAVENLNELIYIVEELIANIYEHSEFKEAYMFAQRYKNRGVMDLCFVDDGITIPRSFEKIGIIYNRDLHAEAIYNALHGLSSKREPGRGTGLKSVGRLVREGFEGEILIVSGFGAVYAAAKGEPLFITLLEETEFKGTLASIRVPLKKAVKSLYDFL
;
A
#
# COMPACT_ATOMS: atom_id res chain seq x y z
N MET A 1 5.12 -0.83 9.90
CA MET A 1 5.87 0.43 10.18
C MET A 1 7.38 0.31 9.94
N ARG A 2 8.11 -0.60 10.61
CA ARG A 2 9.58 -0.74 10.47
C ARG A 2 10.05 -0.81 9.01
N ASP A 3 9.32 -1.54 8.17
CA ASP A 3 9.66 -1.72 6.76
C ASP A 3 9.52 -0.42 5.95
N TYR A 4 8.55 0.44 6.30
CA TYR A 4 8.42 1.75 5.66
C TYR A 4 9.56 2.70 6.06
N LEU A 5 9.99 2.68 7.31
CA LEU A 5 11.15 3.48 7.77
C LEU A 5 12.43 3.11 7.02
N LYS A 6 12.56 1.85 6.58
CA LYS A 6 13.67 1.41 5.73
C LYS A 6 13.64 2.11 4.36
N TYR A 7 12.47 2.25 3.74
CA TYR A 7 12.30 3.06 2.52
C TYR A 7 12.68 4.53 2.76
N CYS A 8 12.25 5.13 3.87
CA CYS A 8 12.63 6.50 4.22
C CYS A 8 14.15 6.68 4.30
N ALA A 9 14.84 5.72 4.91
CA ALA A 9 16.30 5.73 5.00
C ALA A 9 16.98 5.72 3.61
N TYR A 10 16.46 4.94 2.64
CA TYR A 10 16.94 4.95 1.26
C TYR A 10 16.68 6.27 0.55
N LYS A 11 15.51 6.85 0.76
CA LYS A 11 15.17 8.15 0.17
C LYS A 11 16.10 9.26 0.68
N ILE A 12 16.39 9.27 1.98
CA ILE A 12 17.36 10.18 2.60
C ILE A 12 18.77 9.92 2.04
N GLN A 13 19.19 8.66 1.98
CA GLN A 13 20.51 8.30 1.42
C GLN A 13 20.67 8.87 0.00
N TYR A 14 19.66 8.66 -0.86
CA TYR A 14 19.69 9.16 -2.23
C TYR A 14 19.79 10.69 -2.27
N LYS A 15 18.99 11.39 -1.46
CA LYS A 15 19.05 12.86 -1.39
C LYS A 15 20.41 13.38 -0.94
N GLN A 16 21.05 12.73 0.03
CA GLN A 16 22.32 13.16 0.60
C GLN A 16 23.54 12.78 -0.27
N LYS A 17 23.53 11.57 -0.85
CA LYS A 17 24.69 11.02 -1.55
C LYS A 17 24.60 11.09 -3.07
N GLY A 18 23.40 11.33 -3.61
CA GLY A 18 23.13 11.32 -5.05
C GLY A 18 23.13 9.93 -5.70
N TYR A 19 23.24 8.87 -4.90
CA TYR A 19 23.11 7.47 -5.33
C TYR A 19 22.39 6.64 -4.28
N LEU A 20 21.83 5.52 -4.71
CA LEU A 20 21.13 4.55 -3.89
C LEU A 20 21.95 3.26 -3.81
N ASP A 21 22.34 2.83 -2.62
CA ASP A 21 23.09 1.60 -2.41
C ASP A 21 22.19 0.53 -1.78
N LEU A 22 21.88 -0.49 -2.59
CA LEU A 22 21.05 -1.65 -2.19
C LEU A 22 21.89 -2.94 -2.15
N SER A 23 23.24 -2.86 -2.32
CA SER A 23 24.12 -4.04 -2.47
C SER A 23 23.94 -5.08 -1.35
N ARG A 24 23.75 -4.62 -0.12
CA ARG A 24 23.63 -5.48 1.07
C ARG A 24 22.24 -6.07 1.29
N GLU A 25 21.28 -5.69 0.47
CA GLU A 25 19.90 -6.14 0.64
C GLU A 25 19.71 -7.57 0.14
N LYS A 26 19.14 -8.39 1.01
CA LYS A 26 18.83 -9.79 0.69
C LYS A 26 17.33 -10.01 0.51
N PHE A 27 16.53 -9.17 1.15
CA PHE A 27 15.07 -9.29 1.15
C PHE A 27 14.42 -7.95 1.53
N MET A 28 13.29 -7.63 0.89
CA MET A 28 12.44 -6.49 1.22
C MET A 28 10.98 -6.89 1.28
N TYR A 29 10.26 -6.40 2.26
CA TYR A 29 8.80 -6.51 2.30
C TYR A 29 8.14 -5.58 1.29
N PRO A 30 6.92 -5.87 0.82
CA PRO A 30 6.15 -5.02 -0.09
C PRO A 30 6.09 -3.56 0.34
N THR A 31 5.95 -3.29 1.63
CA THR A 31 5.90 -1.94 2.23
C THR A 31 7.20 -1.12 2.02
N THR A 32 8.36 -1.78 1.91
CA THR A 32 9.62 -1.14 1.52
C THR A 32 9.77 -1.15 0.01
N LEU A 33 9.52 -2.31 -0.59
CA LEU A 33 9.85 -2.60 -1.99
C LEU A 33 9.03 -1.74 -2.95
N LEU A 34 7.71 -1.66 -2.78
CA LEU A 34 6.85 -0.96 -3.73
C LEU A 34 7.19 0.54 -3.86
N PRO A 35 7.27 1.33 -2.77
CA PRO A 35 7.67 2.73 -2.90
C PRO A 35 9.13 2.90 -3.35
N LEU A 36 10.02 1.95 -3.03
CA LEU A 36 11.39 1.94 -3.52
C LEU A 36 11.44 1.73 -5.04
N LEU A 37 10.62 0.84 -5.60
CA LEU A 37 10.54 0.60 -7.03
C LEU A 37 10.16 1.88 -7.79
N ILE A 38 9.24 2.68 -7.26
CA ILE A 38 8.86 3.97 -7.84
C ILE A 38 10.03 4.94 -7.77
N LEU A 39 10.67 5.07 -6.61
CA LEU A 39 11.86 5.91 -6.46
C LEU A 39 12.96 5.51 -7.46
N VAL A 40 13.24 4.22 -7.60
CA VAL A 40 14.27 3.70 -8.53
C VAL A 40 13.90 3.96 -9.99
N SER A 41 12.61 3.97 -10.35
CA SER A 41 12.17 4.28 -11.72
C SER A 41 12.43 5.75 -12.10
N GLU A 42 12.48 6.66 -11.11
CA GLU A 42 12.80 8.07 -11.29
C GLU A 42 14.32 8.35 -11.32
N ILE A 43 15.13 7.39 -10.86
CA ILE A 43 16.58 7.53 -10.74
C ILE A 43 17.27 6.96 -11.99
N THR A 44 18.29 7.66 -12.48
CA THR A 44 19.13 7.13 -13.58
C THR A 44 19.82 5.83 -13.16
N PRO A 45 19.93 4.82 -14.05
CA PRO A 45 20.44 3.49 -13.71
C PRO A 45 21.81 3.46 -13.04
N ASN A 46 22.74 4.32 -13.44
CA ASN A 46 24.09 4.42 -12.88
C ASN A 46 24.15 4.98 -11.45
N LYS A 47 23.03 5.48 -10.93
CA LYS A 47 22.92 5.98 -9.56
C LYS A 47 22.30 4.98 -8.58
N THR A 48 22.10 3.73 -9.01
CA THR A 48 21.62 2.66 -8.15
C THR A 48 22.59 1.50 -8.16
N ILE A 49 23.16 1.17 -7.00
CA ILE A 49 23.94 -0.04 -6.78
C ILE A 49 22.95 -1.16 -6.45
N MET A 50 22.88 -2.14 -7.34
CA MET A 50 21.90 -3.22 -7.28
C MET A 50 22.22 -4.22 -6.17
N PRO A 51 21.21 -4.94 -5.63
CA PRO A 51 21.42 -6.03 -4.69
C PRO A 51 22.22 -7.17 -5.29
N GLU A 52 23.06 -7.83 -4.46
CA GLU A 52 23.68 -9.09 -4.83
C GLU A 52 22.67 -10.25 -4.95
N ASN A 53 21.55 -10.16 -4.24
CA ASN A 53 20.44 -11.10 -4.37
C ASN A 53 19.75 -10.94 -5.73
N ARG A 54 19.82 -11.97 -6.58
CA ARG A 54 19.30 -11.92 -7.96
C ARG A 54 17.79 -11.69 -8.04
N ASP A 55 17.02 -12.31 -7.16
CA ASP A 55 15.55 -12.18 -7.18
C ASP A 55 15.16 -10.74 -6.86
N LEU A 56 15.76 -10.15 -5.83
CA LEU A 56 15.52 -8.75 -5.48
C LEU A 56 16.02 -7.80 -6.58
N ALA A 57 17.19 -8.08 -7.17
CA ALA A 57 17.71 -7.31 -8.30
C ALA A 57 16.75 -7.34 -9.50
N ASN A 58 16.20 -8.52 -9.83
CA ASN A 58 15.20 -8.65 -10.90
C ASN A 58 13.94 -7.83 -10.61
N TYR A 59 13.40 -7.86 -9.39
CA TYR A 59 12.26 -7.02 -9.01
C TYR A 59 12.53 -5.54 -9.23
N ILE A 60 13.72 -5.07 -8.85
CA ILE A 60 14.10 -3.67 -9.04
C ILE A 60 14.25 -3.33 -10.53
N GLN A 61 14.76 -4.25 -11.35
CA GLN A 61 14.87 -4.06 -12.80
C GLN A 61 13.51 -3.92 -13.49
N VAL A 62 12.50 -4.62 -13.00
CA VAL A 62 11.12 -4.49 -13.52
C VAL A 62 10.58 -3.08 -13.41
N ALA A 63 10.86 -2.40 -12.31
CA ALA A 63 10.47 -0.98 -12.14
C ALA A 63 11.05 -0.07 -13.25
N ARG A 64 12.09 -0.54 -13.94
CA ARG A 64 12.72 0.14 -15.07
C ARG A 64 12.17 -0.28 -16.45
N GLY A 65 11.03 -0.95 -16.48
CA GLY A 65 10.36 -1.35 -17.73
C GLY A 65 10.83 -2.67 -18.34
N GLN A 66 11.63 -3.46 -17.61
CA GLN A 66 11.99 -4.82 -18.05
C GLN A 66 10.88 -5.79 -17.62
N HIS A 67 10.42 -6.63 -18.54
CA HIS A 67 9.34 -7.59 -18.28
C HIS A 67 9.76 -8.63 -17.25
N LEU A 68 8.93 -8.81 -16.22
CA LEU A 68 8.98 -9.98 -15.36
C LEU A 68 8.04 -11.06 -15.85
N THR A 69 8.46 -12.26 -15.53
CA THR A 69 7.72 -13.50 -15.71
C THR A 69 6.48 -13.57 -14.85
N ASP A 70 5.56 -14.41 -15.29
CA ASP A 70 4.21 -14.70 -14.76
C ASP A 70 4.05 -14.69 -13.24
N ASP A 71 2.80 -14.45 -12.82
CA ASP A 71 2.35 -14.59 -11.43
C ASP A 71 2.84 -15.91 -10.83
N THR A 72 3.51 -15.83 -9.70
CA THR A 72 3.92 -17.03 -8.99
C THR A 72 2.85 -17.45 -7.98
N LYS A 73 2.92 -18.70 -7.49
CA LYS A 73 2.02 -19.18 -6.44
C LYS A 73 2.17 -18.44 -5.10
N THR A 74 3.18 -17.58 -4.95
CA THR A 74 3.50 -16.93 -3.68
C THR A 74 3.46 -15.42 -3.72
N TYR A 75 3.43 -14.79 -4.89
CA TYR A 75 3.36 -13.35 -5.02
C TYR A 75 2.74 -12.90 -6.36
N ILE A 76 2.20 -11.69 -6.35
CA ILE A 76 1.85 -10.95 -7.55
C ILE A 76 2.94 -9.90 -7.74
N PRO A 77 3.64 -9.90 -8.89
CA PRO A 77 4.71 -8.94 -9.16
C PRO A 77 4.17 -7.51 -9.22
N LEU A 78 5.08 -6.55 -9.32
CA LEU A 78 4.70 -5.15 -9.54
C LEU A 78 3.72 -5.06 -10.71
N THR A 79 2.49 -4.70 -10.38
CA THR A 79 1.38 -4.63 -11.32
C THR A 79 0.90 -3.20 -11.41
N LYS A 80 0.98 -2.62 -12.60
CA LYS A 80 0.45 -1.29 -12.86
C LYS A 80 -1.08 -1.34 -12.96
N LEU A 81 -1.76 -0.41 -12.30
CA LEU A 81 -3.20 -0.24 -12.45
C LEU A 81 -3.50 0.43 -13.81
N PRO A 82 -4.56 -0.01 -14.51
CA PRO A 82 -4.97 0.60 -15.77
C PRO A 82 -5.48 2.03 -15.55
N LYS A 83 -5.63 2.79 -16.63
CA LYS A 83 -6.16 4.16 -16.53
C LYS A 83 -7.64 4.23 -16.17
N GLN A 84 -8.41 3.20 -16.49
CA GLN A 84 -9.84 3.13 -16.20
C GLN A 84 -10.13 2.04 -15.17
N GLN A 85 -10.93 2.39 -14.16
CA GLN A 85 -11.27 1.47 -13.06
C GLN A 85 -11.92 0.17 -13.55
N ARG A 86 -12.80 0.23 -14.55
CA ARG A 86 -13.46 -0.96 -15.14
C ARG A 86 -12.49 -2.02 -15.64
N ASP A 87 -11.27 -1.61 -16.01
CA ASP A 87 -10.25 -2.49 -16.54
C ASP A 87 -9.37 -3.09 -15.43
N ALA A 88 -9.60 -2.72 -14.16
CA ALA A 88 -8.80 -3.18 -13.01
C ALA A 88 -9.26 -4.54 -12.43
N SER A 89 -10.32 -5.15 -12.96
CA SER A 89 -10.86 -6.43 -12.48
C SER A 89 -9.81 -7.56 -12.47
N PHE A 90 -8.83 -7.51 -13.37
CA PHE A 90 -7.75 -8.50 -13.41
C PHE A 90 -6.90 -8.48 -12.14
N VAL A 91 -6.78 -7.34 -11.45
CA VAL A 91 -6.06 -7.23 -10.17
C VAL A 91 -6.77 -8.03 -9.10
N VAL A 92 -8.10 -7.90 -9.03
CA VAL A 92 -8.95 -8.67 -8.11
C VAL A 92 -8.78 -10.17 -8.37
N GLU A 93 -8.80 -10.57 -9.64
CA GLU A 93 -8.62 -11.99 -10.00
C GLU A 93 -7.23 -12.51 -9.64
N LYS A 94 -6.16 -11.73 -9.80
CA LYS A 94 -4.81 -12.11 -9.35
C LYS A 94 -4.76 -12.33 -7.84
N ILE A 95 -5.39 -11.44 -7.05
CA ILE A 95 -5.47 -11.58 -5.59
C ILE A 95 -6.25 -12.83 -5.20
N ARG A 96 -7.36 -13.11 -5.90
CA ARG A 96 -8.14 -14.33 -5.70
C ARG A 96 -7.28 -15.57 -5.87
N ARG A 97 -6.53 -15.68 -6.97
CA ARG A 97 -5.62 -16.80 -7.23
C ARG A 97 -4.49 -16.89 -6.20
N LEU A 98 -3.94 -15.75 -5.76
CA LEU A 98 -2.90 -15.74 -4.74
C LEU A 98 -3.42 -16.23 -3.38
N ALA A 99 -4.70 -15.98 -3.08
CA ALA A 99 -5.35 -16.44 -1.86
C ALA A 99 -5.83 -17.90 -1.93
N GLU A 100 -5.90 -18.51 -3.12
CA GLU A 100 -6.22 -19.93 -3.28
C GLU A 100 -5.30 -20.80 -2.42
N ASP A 101 -5.77 -21.95 -1.96
CA ASP A 101 -5.06 -22.85 -1.03
C ASP A 101 -4.71 -22.24 0.35
N THR A 102 -5.44 -21.22 0.80
CA THR A 102 -5.32 -20.68 2.15
C THR A 102 -6.65 -20.79 2.90
N GLU A 103 -6.62 -20.72 4.23
CA GLU A 103 -7.84 -20.65 5.03
C GLU A 103 -8.66 -19.38 4.75
N ILE A 104 -8.01 -18.29 4.33
CA ILE A 104 -8.69 -17.07 3.87
C ILE A 104 -9.59 -17.39 2.66
N ALA A 105 -9.05 -18.11 1.67
CA ALA A 105 -9.79 -18.40 0.44
C ALA A 105 -11.05 -19.23 0.70
N VAL A 106 -11.00 -20.12 1.68
CA VAL A 106 -12.14 -21.00 1.99
C VAL A 106 -13.28 -20.25 2.68
N GLU A 107 -12.95 -19.34 3.61
CA GLU A 107 -13.96 -18.79 4.52
C GLU A 107 -14.16 -17.26 4.42
N ASN A 108 -13.14 -16.52 3.98
CA ASN A 108 -13.18 -15.05 4.00
C ASN A 108 -12.58 -14.40 2.75
N LEU A 109 -12.68 -15.08 1.62
CA LEU A 109 -12.17 -14.52 0.35
C LEU A 109 -12.93 -13.26 -0.05
N ASN A 110 -14.23 -13.19 0.21
CA ASN A 110 -15.04 -12.02 -0.12
C ASN A 110 -14.62 -10.79 0.67
N GLU A 111 -14.27 -10.95 1.94
CA GLU A 111 -13.75 -9.89 2.80
C GLU A 111 -12.40 -9.36 2.29
N LEU A 112 -11.51 -10.26 1.86
CA LEU A 112 -10.23 -9.88 1.27
C LEU A 112 -10.43 -9.14 -0.05
N ILE A 113 -11.32 -9.63 -0.90
CA ILE A 113 -11.66 -8.99 -2.17
C ILE A 113 -12.29 -7.62 -1.96
N TYR A 114 -13.21 -7.48 -1.00
CA TYR A 114 -13.77 -6.19 -0.63
C TYR A 114 -12.69 -5.17 -0.26
N ILE A 115 -11.71 -5.56 0.58
CA ILE A 115 -10.58 -4.69 0.93
C ILE A 115 -9.84 -4.21 -0.33
N VAL A 116 -9.57 -5.13 -1.25
CA VAL A 116 -8.84 -4.82 -2.51
C VAL A 116 -9.65 -3.88 -3.39
N GLU A 117 -10.94 -4.15 -3.58
CA GLU A 117 -11.84 -3.33 -4.40
C GLU A 117 -11.97 -1.91 -3.84
N GLU A 118 -12.10 -1.75 -2.52
CA GLU A 118 -12.16 -0.44 -1.87
C GLU A 118 -10.85 0.35 -2.00
N LEU A 119 -9.69 -0.31 -1.86
CA LEU A 119 -8.40 0.36 -2.06
C LEU A 119 -8.20 0.80 -3.52
N ILE A 120 -8.60 -0.04 -4.46
CA ILE A 120 -8.60 0.31 -5.90
C ILE A 120 -9.56 1.47 -6.15
N ALA A 121 -10.79 1.40 -5.65
CA ALA A 121 -11.78 2.47 -5.80
C ALA A 121 -11.27 3.80 -5.25
N ASN A 122 -10.63 3.81 -4.07
CA ASN A 122 -10.05 5.01 -3.48
C ASN A 122 -8.99 5.67 -4.37
N ILE A 123 -8.16 4.87 -5.06
CA ILE A 123 -7.17 5.38 -6.02
C ILE A 123 -7.88 6.10 -7.17
N TYR A 124 -8.86 5.45 -7.83
CA TYR A 124 -9.55 6.05 -8.98
C TYR A 124 -10.42 7.25 -8.61
N GLU A 125 -11.03 7.23 -7.44
CA GLU A 125 -12.01 8.22 -7.03
C GLU A 125 -11.40 9.47 -6.39
N HIS A 126 -10.22 9.36 -5.79
CA HIS A 126 -9.66 10.42 -4.96
C HIS A 126 -8.26 10.88 -5.32
N SER A 127 -7.45 10.05 -6.02
CA SER A 127 -6.03 10.38 -6.14
C SER A 127 -5.67 11.23 -7.37
N GLU A 128 -6.47 11.23 -8.43
CA GLU A 128 -6.11 11.89 -9.71
C GLU A 128 -4.73 11.44 -10.22
N PHE A 129 -4.42 10.18 -10.05
CA PHE A 129 -3.10 9.61 -10.32
C PHE A 129 -2.72 9.64 -11.81
N LYS A 130 -1.41 9.74 -12.06
CA LYS A 130 -0.81 9.42 -13.36
C LYS A 130 -0.39 7.95 -13.41
N GLU A 131 0.20 7.47 -12.33
CA GLU A 131 0.70 6.12 -12.17
C GLU A 131 0.25 5.54 -10.83
N ALA A 132 -0.28 4.32 -10.86
CA ALA A 132 -0.59 3.56 -9.66
C ALA A 132 -0.17 2.11 -9.84
N TYR A 133 0.27 1.50 -8.74
CA TYR A 133 0.83 0.16 -8.73
C TYR A 133 0.35 -0.63 -7.52
N MET A 134 0.32 -1.95 -7.69
CA MET A 134 0.13 -2.87 -6.59
C MET A 134 1.23 -3.95 -6.59
N PHE A 135 1.43 -4.52 -5.43
CA PHE A 135 2.26 -5.69 -5.19
C PHE A 135 1.62 -6.52 -4.07
N ALA A 136 1.64 -7.84 -4.18
CA ALA A 136 1.17 -8.73 -3.12
C ALA A 136 2.13 -9.90 -2.91
N GLN A 137 2.26 -10.32 -1.64
CA GLN A 137 3.14 -11.43 -1.27
C GLN A 137 2.49 -12.28 -0.20
N ARG A 138 2.43 -13.59 -0.44
CA ARG A 138 2.02 -14.60 0.52
C ARG A 138 3.23 -15.25 1.18
N TYR A 139 3.29 -15.22 2.50
CA TYR A 139 4.34 -15.83 3.32
C TYR A 139 3.79 -17.06 4.05
N LYS A 140 3.77 -18.23 3.39
CA LYS A 140 3.24 -19.48 3.98
C LYS A 140 3.84 -19.78 5.36
N ASN A 141 5.16 -19.72 5.48
CA ASN A 141 5.87 -20.05 6.73
C ASN A 141 5.60 -19.05 7.87
N ARG A 142 5.06 -17.87 7.56
CA ARG A 142 4.68 -16.85 8.55
C ARG A 142 3.19 -16.76 8.75
N GLY A 143 2.42 -17.47 7.93
CA GLY A 143 0.96 -17.44 7.99
C GLY A 143 0.37 -16.05 7.73
N VAL A 144 0.98 -15.25 6.83
CA VAL A 144 0.49 -13.89 6.51
C VAL A 144 0.54 -13.61 5.01
N MET A 145 -0.29 -12.66 4.56
CA MET A 145 -0.27 -12.06 3.24
C MET A 145 -0.12 -10.55 3.37
N ASP A 146 0.79 -9.98 2.59
CA ASP A 146 0.96 -8.53 2.44
C ASP A 146 0.35 -8.08 1.11
N LEU A 147 -0.47 -7.04 1.18
CA LEU A 147 -1.03 -6.30 0.04
C LEU A 147 -0.53 -4.87 0.12
N CYS A 148 0.00 -4.35 -0.96
CA CYS A 148 0.54 -3.01 -1.01
C CYS A 148 0.07 -2.31 -2.28
N PHE A 149 -0.50 -1.11 -2.13
CA PHE A 149 -0.95 -0.24 -3.20
C PHE A 149 -0.27 1.11 -3.08
N VAL A 150 0.03 1.72 -4.21
CA VAL A 150 0.62 3.05 -4.24
C VAL A 150 0.13 3.81 -5.46
N ASP A 151 -0.09 5.10 -5.30
CA ASP A 151 -0.34 6.04 -6.38
C ASP A 151 0.56 7.28 -6.24
N ASP A 152 0.75 7.99 -7.35
CA ASP A 152 1.49 9.26 -7.44
C ASP A 152 0.56 10.48 -7.48
N GLY A 153 -0.68 10.31 -7.10
CA GLY A 153 -1.71 11.32 -7.21
C GLY A 153 -1.69 12.36 -6.09
N ILE A 154 -2.84 13.01 -5.88
CA ILE A 154 -2.98 13.93 -4.76
C ILE A 154 -3.02 13.14 -3.45
N THR A 155 -2.51 13.79 -2.40
CA THR A 155 -2.48 13.18 -1.07
C THR A 155 -3.86 13.21 -0.40
N ILE A 156 -4.08 12.35 0.61
CA ILE A 156 -5.32 12.37 1.41
C ILE A 156 -5.57 13.77 2.01
N PRO A 157 -4.61 14.45 2.66
CA PRO A 157 -4.83 15.81 3.13
C PRO A 157 -5.28 16.77 2.02
N ARG A 158 -4.66 16.67 0.83
CA ARG A 158 -5.03 17.50 -0.32
C ARG A 158 -6.41 17.21 -0.89
N SER A 159 -6.87 15.96 -0.80
CA SER A 159 -8.25 15.64 -1.20
C SER A 159 -9.29 16.31 -0.29
N PHE A 160 -8.97 16.50 0.99
CA PHE A 160 -9.80 17.24 1.94
C PHE A 160 -9.76 18.76 1.71
N GLU A 161 -8.63 19.33 1.29
CA GLU A 161 -8.53 20.74 0.92
C GLU A 161 -9.54 21.12 -0.18
N LYS A 162 -9.81 20.22 -1.12
CA LYS A 162 -10.80 20.44 -2.20
C LYS A 162 -12.23 20.64 -1.70
N ILE A 163 -12.53 20.17 -0.51
CA ILE A 163 -13.84 20.37 0.13
C ILE A 163 -13.80 21.40 1.25
N GLY A 164 -12.69 22.15 1.38
CA GLY A 164 -12.53 23.23 2.34
C GLY A 164 -12.02 22.81 3.71
N ILE A 165 -11.56 21.57 3.90
CA ILE A 165 -10.94 21.10 5.14
C ILE A 165 -9.44 21.13 4.97
N ILE A 166 -8.75 22.01 5.68
CA ILE A 166 -7.31 22.25 5.55
C ILE A 166 -6.57 21.56 6.71
N TYR A 167 -5.62 20.70 6.37
CA TYR A 167 -4.69 20.11 7.31
C TYR A 167 -3.29 20.69 7.08
N ASN A 168 -2.74 21.36 8.09
CA ASN A 168 -1.35 21.76 8.07
C ASN A 168 -0.44 20.53 8.03
N ARG A 169 0.81 20.71 7.61
CA ARG A 169 1.81 19.64 7.46
C ARG A 169 1.86 18.67 8.65
N ASP A 170 1.86 19.20 9.86
CA ASP A 170 1.97 18.40 11.09
C ASP A 170 0.68 17.61 11.42
N LEU A 171 -0.43 17.94 10.75
CA LEU A 171 -1.73 17.29 10.90
C LEU A 171 -2.05 16.31 9.75
N HIS A 172 -1.11 16.02 8.84
CA HIS A 172 -1.36 15.08 7.76
C HIS A 172 -1.65 13.65 8.26
N ALA A 173 -1.04 13.23 9.37
CA ALA A 173 -1.38 11.95 10.00
C ALA A 173 -2.81 11.95 10.58
N GLU A 174 -3.26 13.08 11.14
CA GLU A 174 -4.64 13.24 11.59
C GLU A 174 -5.65 13.18 10.43
N ALA A 175 -5.34 13.79 9.29
CA ALA A 175 -6.15 13.69 8.09
C ALA A 175 -6.35 12.23 7.65
N ILE A 176 -5.26 11.44 7.64
CA ILE A 176 -5.32 10.00 7.34
C ILE A 176 -6.17 9.26 8.36
N TYR A 177 -5.99 9.55 9.66
CA TYR A 177 -6.77 8.95 10.73
C TYR A 177 -8.25 9.25 10.59
N ASN A 178 -8.61 10.50 10.28
CA ASN A 178 -9.98 10.91 10.06
C ASN A 178 -10.62 10.20 8.86
N ALA A 179 -9.85 9.98 7.77
CA ALA A 179 -10.30 9.17 6.65
C ALA A 179 -10.56 7.71 7.04
N LEU A 180 -9.70 7.10 7.86
CA LEU A 180 -9.89 5.76 8.43
C LEU A 180 -11.07 5.68 9.41
N HIS A 181 -11.60 6.82 9.88
CA HIS A 181 -12.77 6.92 10.76
C HIS A 181 -14.03 7.42 10.04
N GLY A 182 -13.98 7.53 8.71
CA GLY A 182 -15.16 7.78 7.88
C GLY A 182 -15.33 9.22 7.43
N LEU A 183 -14.36 10.10 7.68
CA LEU A 183 -14.34 11.40 7.01
C LEU A 183 -14.02 11.18 5.52
N SER A 184 -14.89 11.64 4.64
CA SER A 184 -14.74 11.50 3.19
C SER A 184 -14.66 12.86 2.52
N SER A 185 -13.81 12.96 1.49
CA SER A 185 -13.79 14.11 0.60
C SER A 185 -14.95 14.12 -0.41
N LYS A 186 -15.80 13.08 -0.42
CA LYS A 186 -17.05 13.05 -1.21
C LYS A 186 -18.21 13.55 -0.36
N ARG A 187 -19.06 14.39 -0.98
CA ARG A 187 -20.28 14.96 -0.34
C ARG A 187 -21.52 14.10 -0.54
N GLU A 188 -21.46 12.96 -1.20
CA GLU A 188 -22.62 12.11 -1.48
C GLU A 188 -23.02 11.29 -0.25
N PRO A 189 -24.30 11.33 0.18
CA PRO A 189 -24.79 10.49 1.26
C PRO A 189 -24.62 9.00 0.95
N GLY A 190 -24.10 8.22 1.91
CA GLY A 190 -23.90 6.78 1.77
C GLY A 190 -22.60 6.37 1.08
N ARG A 191 -21.77 7.31 0.59
CA ARG A 191 -20.42 7.08 0.07
C ARG A 191 -19.37 7.63 1.03
N GLY A 192 -18.17 7.01 1.02
CA GLY A 192 -17.04 7.47 1.83
C GLY A 192 -16.78 6.64 3.09
N THR A 193 -17.46 5.52 3.25
CA THR A 193 -17.20 4.58 4.35
C THR A 193 -16.13 3.55 4.01
N GLY A 194 -15.69 3.45 2.75
CA GLY A 194 -14.82 2.39 2.25
C GLY A 194 -13.51 2.26 3.01
N LEU A 195 -12.75 3.34 3.18
CA LEU A 195 -11.48 3.28 3.92
C LEU A 195 -11.69 2.96 5.42
N LYS A 196 -12.80 3.43 6.01
CA LYS A 196 -13.20 3.07 7.37
C LYS A 196 -13.51 1.58 7.49
N SER A 197 -14.31 1.04 6.57
CA SER A 197 -14.65 -0.39 6.54
C SER A 197 -13.41 -1.24 6.32
N VAL A 198 -12.50 -0.83 5.41
CA VAL A 198 -11.20 -1.48 5.21
C VAL A 198 -10.39 -1.49 6.52
N GLY A 199 -10.22 -0.34 7.17
CA GLY A 199 -9.45 -0.23 8.41
C GLY A 199 -9.99 -1.13 9.53
N ARG A 200 -11.31 -1.16 9.69
CA ARG A 200 -11.98 -2.02 10.69
C ARG A 200 -11.88 -3.50 10.32
N LEU A 201 -12.17 -3.86 9.07
CA LEU A 201 -12.11 -5.25 8.61
C LEU A 201 -10.71 -5.83 8.73
N VAL A 202 -9.67 -5.06 8.38
CA VAL A 202 -8.28 -5.48 8.55
C VAL A 202 -7.95 -5.69 10.03
N ARG A 203 -8.27 -4.73 10.90
CA ARG A 203 -7.88 -4.78 12.32
C ARG A 203 -8.73 -5.72 13.14
N GLU A 204 -10.03 -5.61 13.03
CA GLU A 204 -11.00 -6.33 13.89
C GLU A 204 -11.50 -7.61 13.24
N GLY A 205 -11.60 -7.66 11.90
CA GLY A 205 -11.99 -8.86 11.16
C GLY A 205 -10.83 -9.85 11.04
N PHE A 206 -9.77 -9.45 10.39
CA PHE A 206 -8.60 -10.32 10.17
C PHE A 206 -7.57 -10.32 11.30
N GLU A 207 -7.68 -9.46 12.30
CA GLU A 207 -6.63 -9.23 13.30
C GLU A 207 -5.28 -8.87 12.65
N GLY A 208 -5.33 -8.12 11.57
CA GLY A 208 -4.19 -7.71 10.75
C GLY A 208 -3.63 -6.33 11.11
N GLU A 209 -2.86 -5.81 10.18
CA GLU A 209 -2.17 -4.51 10.30
C GLU A 209 -2.43 -3.67 9.06
N ILE A 210 -2.59 -2.36 9.24
CA ILE A 210 -2.71 -1.39 8.16
C ILE A 210 -1.75 -0.23 8.37
N LEU A 211 -1.08 0.17 7.31
CA LEU A 211 -0.26 1.37 7.22
C LEU A 211 -0.75 2.20 6.04
N ILE A 212 -1.11 3.44 6.30
CA ILE A 212 -1.37 4.45 5.27
C ILE A 212 -0.34 5.55 5.39
N VAL A 213 0.25 5.94 4.27
CA VAL A 213 1.18 7.08 4.18
C VAL A 213 0.70 8.01 3.09
N SER A 214 0.61 9.31 3.39
CA SER A 214 0.18 10.31 2.41
C SER A 214 0.66 11.70 2.82
N GLY A 215 1.36 12.38 1.92
CA GLY A 215 2.00 13.66 2.20
C GLY A 215 3.07 13.54 3.28
N PHE A 216 2.94 14.33 4.33
CA PHE A 216 3.83 14.31 5.49
C PHE A 216 3.31 13.42 6.64
N GLY A 217 2.23 12.68 6.44
CA GLY A 217 1.62 11.85 7.46
C GLY A 217 1.76 10.36 7.19
N ALA A 218 1.89 9.58 8.27
CA ALA A 218 1.68 8.15 8.25
C ALA A 218 0.88 7.71 9.49
N VAL A 219 -0.05 6.77 9.27
CA VAL A 219 -0.80 6.11 10.34
C VAL A 219 -0.60 4.61 10.22
N TYR A 220 -0.12 4.00 11.29
CA TYR A 220 -0.03 2.56 11.41
C TYR A 220 -0.98 2.08 12.50
N ALA A 221 -1.80 1.11 12.19
CA ALA A 221 -2.74 0.51 13.12
C ALA A 221 -2.73 -1.02 13.02
N ALA A 222 -2.61 -1.69 14.15
CA ALA A 222 -2.69 -3.14 14.30
C ALA A 222 -4.00 -3.54 15.00
N ALA A 223 -4.29 -4.84 15.06
CA ALA A 223 -5.45 -5.38 15.76
C ALA A 223 -5.50 -4.96 17.23
N LYS A 224 -4.34 -4.91 17.87
CA LYS A 224 -4.17 -4.52 19.28
C LYS A 224 -3.33 -3.26 19.40
N GLY A 225 -3.69 -2.43 20.37
CA GLY A 225 -3.00 -1.18 20.66
C GLY A 225 -3.58 0.03 19.93
N GLU A 226 -3.11 1.20 20.37
CA GLU A 226 -3.48 2.48 19.77
C GLU A 226 -2.78 2.69 18.43
N PRO A 227 -3.43 3.37 17.48
CA PRO A 227 -2.78 3.76 16.24
C PRO A 227 -1.56 4.65 16.50
N LEU A 228 -0.49 4.41 15.73
CA LEU A 228 0.70 5.26 15.73
C LEU A 228 0.55 6.34 14.66
N PHE A 229 0.72 7.60 15.06
CA PHE A 229 0.74 8.77 14.20
C PHE A 229 2.18 9.21 14.00
N ILE A 230 2.58 9.44 12.76
CA ILE A 230 3.94 9.81 12.42
C ILE A 230 3.91 11.00 11.47
N THR A 231 4.62 12.06 11.85
CA THR A 231 4.95 13.17 10.96
C THR A 231 6.27 12.86 10.27
N LEU A 232 6.26 12.87 8.95
CA LEU A 232 7.43 12.59 8.13
C LEU A 232 8.31 13.84 8.00
N LEU A 233 9.61 13.61 7.87
CA LEU A 233 10.57 14.66 7.54
C LEU A 233 10.32 15.16 6.11
N GLU A 234 10.79 16.35 5.79
CA GLU A 234 10.66 16.96 4.46
C GLU A 234 11.28 16.09 3.36
N GLU A 235 12.41 15.48 3.66
CA GLU A 235 13.09 14.56 2.75
C GLU A 235 12.31 13.28 2.46
N THR A 236 11.38 12.91 3.34
CA THR A 236 10.61 11.67 3.27
C THR A 236 9.14 11.89 2.93
N GLU A 237 8.72 13.13 2.62
CA GLU A 237 7.38 13.39 2.10
C GLU A 237 6.98 12.37 1.04
N PHE A 238 5.78 11.80 1.16
CA PHE A 238 5.25 10.86 0.20
C PHE A 238 4.26 11.54 -0.74
N LYS A 239 4.67 11.72 -1.99
CA LYS A 239 3.79 12.28 -3.04
C LYS A 239 2.81 11.20 -3.45
N GLY A 240 1.51 11.45 -3.24
CA GLY A 240 0.45 10.45 -3.44
C GLY A 240 0.10 9.69 -2.17
N THR A 241 -0.32 8.43 -2.31
CA THR A 241 -0.72 7.59 -1.19
C THR A 241 -0.14 6.18 -1.29
N LEU A 242 0.37 5.68 -0.18
CA LEU A 242 0.76 4.28 0.02
C LEU A 242 -0.21 3.65 1.02
N ALA A 243 -0.88 2.58 0.61
CA ALA A 243 -1.65 1.71 1.49
C ALA A 243 -0.98 0.33 1.56
N SER A 244 -0.58 -0.09 2.74
CA SER A 244 0.03 -1.40 2.98
C SER A 244 -0.74 -2.14 4.06
N ILE A 245 -1.18 -3.34 3.74
CA ILE A 245 -2.00 -4.17 4.61
C ILE A 245 -1.31 -5.51 4.78
N ARG A 246 -1.30 -6.01 6.00
CA ARG A 246 -0.90 -7.37 6.34
C ARG A 246 -2.07 -8.09 6.99
N VAL A 247 -2.49 -9.20 6.40
CA VAL A 247 -3.54 -10.06 6.95
C VAL A 247 -2.99 -11.44 7.29
N PRO A 248 -3.37 -12.02 8.45
CA PRO A 248 -3.09 -13.42 8.75
C PRO A 248 -3.77 -14.36 7.74
N LEU A 249 -3.09 -15.44 7.36
CA LEU A 249 -3.63 -16.51 6.51
C LEU A 249 -4.47 -17.50 7.33
N LYS A 250 -5.45 -16.99 8.08
CA LYS A 250 -6.39 -17.74 8.91
C LYS A 250 -7.77 -17.15 8.75
N LYS A 251 -8.78 -17.87 9.24
CA LYS A 251 -10.16 -17.39 9.30
C LYS A 251 -10.23 -16.04 10.01
N ALA A 252 -10.99 -15.10 9.43
CA ALA A 252 -11.34 -13.86 10.09
C ALA A 252 -12.27 -14.13 11.29
N VAL A 253 -12.10 -13.35 12.35
CA VAL A 253 -12.92 -13.47 13.57
C VAL A 253 -14.26 -12.77 13.44
N LYS A 254 -14.41 -11.85 12.47
CA LYS A 254 -15.65 -11.13 12.14
C LYS A 254 -15.79 -11.05 10.62
N SER A 255 -17.02 -11.10 10.15
CA SER A 255 -17.35 -11.01 8.72
C SER A 255 -17.51 -9.57 8.25
N LEU A 256 -17.59 -9.37 6.92
CA LEU A 256 -17.87 -8.08 6.32
C LEU A 256 -19.17 -7.45 6.84
N TYR A 257 -20.19 -8.27 7.08
CA TYR A 257 -21.51 -7.81 7.55
C TYR A 257 -21.48 -7.18 8.95
N ASP A 258 -20.44 -7.45 9.75
CA ASP A 258 -20.25 -6.82 11.07
C ASP A 258 -19.75 -5.36 10.94
N PHE A 259 -19.39 -4.91 9.73
CA PHE A 259 -18.75 -3.61 9.47
C PHE A 259 -19.51 -2.71 8.49
N LEU A 260 -20.49 -3.24 7.79
CA LEU A 260 -21.40 -2.48 6.91
C LEU A 260 -22.60 -1.96 7.70
#